data_dce873eb70ad89402c609f0698c9a019
#
_entry.id   dce873eb70ad89402c609f0698c9a019
#
_cell.length_a   1.000
_cell.length_b   1.000
_cell.length_c   1.000
_cell.angle_alpha   90.00
_cell.angle_beta   90.00
_cell.angle_gamma   90.00
#
_symmetry.space_group_name_H-M   'P 1'
#
loop_
_entity.id
_entity.type
_entity.pdbx_description
1 polymer ?
#
loop_
_entity_poly.entity_id
_entity_poly.type
_entity_poly.pdbx_seq_one_letter_code
_entity_poly.pdbx_strand_id
1 'polypeptide(L)'
;MSDTRRTIVQLLSNISDGKEVHFYLQRFSELERTRFAVIKIGGAILQDRLEETAAALALLHTVGLTPIVIHGGGPQLDEKLERDGIVSERVDGLRVTTPAVLDAAREVFTEQNIRLVEAIRAQGVDAHGLTQGVFDAEFVDSDKYRLVGEPTSVHLDLLRSIVRSGAIPILTCLGVAPGGQMVNINADAATRILVHEVQPMKIIFLVDSGGLLDEERKVIQWINLATDFDELMAEDWVHSGMRLKLAEIKRLLDDAPLTTSVSITTPSALTRELFTHSGDGTLVRKGEQIDKITDKGSMDESRLVDLVETAFGQRLDPGWWGRVDLLAAYVTESYRAAAVVSELDEFTYLDKFAIAESARGEGLARTVWDHMVRDFPSLVWRSRADNQFNAFYEKESDGHVKTGTWTIFWKGVSDFDIIGRAVKRLSDMPASFQEEPDV
;
A
#
# COMPACT_ATOMS: atom_id res chain seq x y z
N MET A 1 15.47 -23.14 -7.01
CA MET A 1 15.73 -21.67 -7.04
C MET A 1 17.08 -21.46 -7.69
N SER A 2 17.22 -20.55 -8.66
CA SER A 2 18.53 -20.20 -9.22
C SER A 2 19.44 -19.59 -8.14
N ASP A 3 20.76 -19.77 -8.24
CA ASP A 3 21.72 -19.18 -7.30
C ASP A 3 21.58 -17.66 -7.24
N THR A 4 21.28 -17.04 -8.36
CA THR A 4 21.02 -15.59 -8.46
C THR A 4 19.85 -15.15 -7.59
N ARG A 5 18.70 -15.86 -7.63
CA ARG A 5 17.55 -15.55 -6.78
C ARG A 5 17.89 -15.65 -5.30
N ARG A 6 18.65 -16.69 -4.90
CA ARG A 6 19.08 -16.86 -3.51
C ARG A 6 19.98 -15.71 -3.05
N THR A 7 20.93 -15.30 -3.88
CA THR A 7 21.83 -14.17 -3.58
C THR A 7 21.07 -12.86 -3.44
N ILE A 8 20.10 -12.58 -4.33
CA ILE A 8 19.28 -11.36 -4.25
C ILE A 8 18.43 -11.35 -2.99
N VAL A 9 17.79 -12.48 -2.65
CA VAL A 9 17.00 -12.59 -1.40
C VAL A 9 17.88 -12.36 -0.17
N GLN A 10 19.11 -12.88 -0.15
CA GLN A 10 20.09 -12.60 0.91
C GLN A 10 20.47 -11.13 0.98
N LEU A 11 20.69 -10.47 -0.16
CA LEU A 11 21.02 -9.04 -0.19
C LEU A 11 19.85 -8.18 0.30
N LEU A 12 18.63 -8.49 -0.12
CA LEU A 12 17.43 -7.82 0.36
C LEU A 12 17.26 -8.00 1.88
N SER A 13 17.57 -9.20 2.40
CA SER A 13 17.53 -9.49 3.84
C SER A 13 18.59 -8.74 4.67
N ASN A 14 19.61 -8.18 4.02
CA ASN A 14 20.59 -7.30 4.67
C ASN A 14 20.20 -5.81 4.66
N ILE A 15 19.24 -5.43 3.81
CA ILE A 15 18.74 -4.05 3.67
C ILE A 15 17.58 -3.79 4.64
N SER A 16 16.81 -4.84 4.97
CA SER A 16 15.74 -4.80 5.97
C SER A 16 15.80 -6.03 6.87
N ASP A 17 14.94 -6.14 7.89
CA ASP A 17 14.84 -7.37 8.68
C ASP A 17 14.59 -8.57 7.74
N GLY A 18 15.53 -9.53 7.72
CA GLY A 18 15.48 -10.68 6.81
C GLY A 18 14.19 -11.52 6.95
N LYS A 19 13.56 -11.50 8.13
CA LYS A 19 12.26 -12.12 8.37
C LYS A 19 11.14 -11.43 7.59
N GLU A 20 11.21 -10.11 7.46
CA GLU A 20 10.24 -9.29 6.75
C GLU A 20 10.27 -9.57 5.24
N VAL A 21 11.45 -9.59 4.64
CA VAL A 21 11.62 -9.94 3.21
C VAL A 21 11.10 -11.35 2.92
N HIS A 22 11.41 -12.32 3.79
CA HIS A 22 10.92 -13.69 3.63
C HIS A 22 9.41 -13.78 3.76
N PHE A 23 8.80 -13.06 4.71
CA PHE A 23 7.35 -12.99 4.87
C PHE A 23 6.66 -12.50 3.60
N TYR A 24 7.14 -11.37 3.02
CA TYR A 24 6.55 -10.85 1.80
C TYR A 24 6.77 -11.75 0.59
N LEU A 25 7.98 -12.32 0.43
CA LEU A 25 8.26 -13.23 -0.66
C LEU A 25 7.40 -14.51 -0.58
N GLN A 26 7.19 -15.06 0.62
CA GLN A 26 6.31 -16.21 0.81
C GLN A 26 4.87 -15.83 0.46
N ARG A 27 4.34 -14.74 1.00
CA ARG A 27 3.00 -14.24 0.73
C ARG A 27 2.76 -14.00 -0.76
N PHE A 28 3.74 -13.43 -1.47
CA PHE A 28 3.63 -13.21 -2.91
C PHE A 28 3.77 -14.50 -3.73
N SER A 29 4.53 -15.49 -3.26
CA SER A 29 4.74 -16.75 -3.98
C SER A 29 3.54 -17.71 -3.90
N GLU A 30 2.64 -17.54 -2.93
CA GLU A 30 1.41 -18.31 -2.78
C GLU A 30 0.30 -17.84 -3.74
N LEU A 31 0.47 -16.66 -4.36
CA LEU A 31 -0.48 -16.11 -5.32
C LEU A 31 -0.34 -16.73 -6.71
N GLU A 32 -1.44 -16.75 -7.45
CA GLU A 32 -1.34 -16.93 -8.90
C GLU A 32 -0.42 -15.83 -9.47
N ARG A 33 0.55 -16.23 -10.32
CA ARG A 33 1.60 -15.31 -10.82
C ARG A 33 1.07 -14.03 -11.46
N THR A 34 -0.10 -14.11 -12.11
CA THR A 34 -0.75 -12.95 -12.74
C THR A 34 -1.37 -11.97 -11.74
N ARG A 35 -1.52 -12.35 -10.47
CA ARG A 35 -2.18 -11.55 -9.44
C ARG A 35 -1.20 -10.82 -8.51
N PHE A 36 0.09 -10.86 -8.80
CA PHE A 36 1.06 -10.18 -7.94
C PHE A 36 0.84 -8.66 -7.96
N ALA A 37 1.02 -8.01 -9.10
CA ALA A 37 0.91 -6.55 -9.17
C ALA A 37 0.49 -6.04 -10.55
N VAL A 38 -0.23 -4.93 -10.55
CA VAL A 38 -0.40 -4.02 -11.70
C VAL A 38 0.43 -2.77 -11.42
N ILE A 39 1.37 -2.46 -12.31
CA ILE A 39 2.24 -1.27 -12.21
C ILE A 39 1.87 -0.28 -13.30
N LYS A 40 1.41 0.91 -12.90
CA LYS A 40 1.19 2.02 -13.81
C LYS A 40 2.40 2.95 -13.83
N ILE A 41 2.88 3.24 -15.03
CA ILE A 41 4.01 4.14 -15.27
C ILE A 41 3.52 5.39 -15.99
N GLY A 42 3.76 6.57 -15.38
CA GLY A 42 3.51 7.86 -16.04
C GLY A 42 4.47 8.11 -17.21
N GLY A 43 4.03 8.87 -18.21
CA GLY A 43 4.89 9.21 -19.36
C GLY A 43 6.18 9.94 -18.95
N ALA A 44 6.13 10.84 -17.96
CA ALA A 44 7.32 11.53 -17.43
C ALA A 44 8.37 10.54 -16.89
N ILE A 45 7.95 9.51 -16.17
CA ILE A 45 8.85 8.46 -15.67
C ILE A 45 9.57 7.75 -16.82
N LEU A 46 8.88 7.45 -17.92
CA LEU A 46 9.50 6.83 -19.09
C LEU A 46 10.47 7.78 -19.81
N GLN A 47 10.25 9.07 -19.72
CA GLN A 47 11.15 10.07 -20.29
C GLN A 47 12.45 10.18 -19.49
N ASP A 48 12.33 10.33 -18.17
CA ASP A 48 13.41 10.78 -17.31
C ASP A 48 14.10 9.64 -16.54
N ARG A 49 13.40 8.49 -16.35
CA ARG A 49 13.87 7.39 -15.49
C ARG A 49 13.69 6.00 -16.11
N LEU A 50 13.85 5.88 -17.42
CA LEU A 50 13.63 4.64 -18.16
C LEU A 50 14.49 3.48 -17.61
N GLU A 51 15.79 3.73 -17.46
CA GLU A 51 16.75 2.70 -17.03
C GLU A 51 16.51 2.25 -15.58
N GLU A 52 16.19 3.19 -14.68
CA GLU A 52 15.85 2.84 -13.30
C GLU A 52 14.58 1.99 -13.26
N THR A 53 13.58 2.35 -14.08
CA THR A 53 12.31 1.60 -14.18
C THR A 53 12.55 0.20 -14.70
N ALA A 54 13.34 0.05 -15.76
CA ALA A 54 13.69 -1.25 -16.33
C ALA A 54 14.44 -2.13 -15.32
N ALA A 55 15.43 -1.57 -14.62
CA ALA A 55 16.19 -2.28 -13.60
C ALA A 55 15.31 -2.74 -12.43
N ALA A 56 14.39 -1.89 -11.95
CA ALA A 56 13.45 -2.24 -10.88
C ALA A 56 12.48 -3.37 -11.30
N LEU A 57 11.92 -3.30 -12.50
CA LEU A 57 11.04 -4.35 -13.04
C LEU A 57 11.79 -5.68 -13.25
N ALA A 58 13.00 -5.62 -13.78
CA ALA A 58 13.85 -6.79 -13.96
C ALA A 58 14.21 -7.45 -12.62
N LEU A 59 14.50 -6.66 -11.59
CA LEU A 59 14.77 -7.17 -10.24
C LEU A 59 13.56 -7.91 -9.67
N LEU A 60 12.35 -7.35 -9.76
CA LEU A 60 11.11 -8.01 -9.33
C LEU A 60 10.95 -9.37 -10.04
N HIS A 61 11.12 -9.39 -11.36
CA HIS A 61 11.01 -10.62 -12.13
C HIS A 61 12.05 -11.67 -11.70
N THR A 62 13.29 -11.27 -11.47
CA THR A 62 14.39 -12.16 -11.05
C THR A 62 14.12 -12.82 -9.70
N VAL A 63 13.44 -12.13 -8.77
CA VAL A 63 13.02 -12.72 -7.49
C VAL A 63 11.73 -13.56 -7.61
N GLY A 64 11.17 -13.67 -8.82
CA GLY A 64 9.99 -14.50 -9.12
C GLY A 64 8.66 -13.77 -9.08
N LEU A 65 8.67 -12.44 -9.05
CA LEU A 65 7.49 -11.58 -9.04
C LEU A 65 7.33 -10.91 -10.41
N THR A 66 6.32 -11.34 -11.17
CA THR A 66 6.08 -10.81 -12.52
C THR A 66 4.91 -9.86 -12.51
N PRO A 67 5.13 -8.53 -12.58
CA PRO A 67 4.03 -7.55 -12.66
C PRO A 67 3.42 -7.51 -14.06
N ILE A 68 2.18 -7.03 -14.13
CA ILE A 68 1.58 -6.54 -15.37
C ILE A 68 1.82 -5.03 -15.40
N VAL A 69 2.46 -4.54 -16.45
CA VAL A 69 2.85 -3.14 -16.56
C VAL A 69 1.97 -2.42 -17.58
N ILE A 70 1.42 -1.27 -17.20
CA ILE A 70 0.71 -0.37 -18.11
C ILE A 70 1.37 1.00 -18.09
N HIS A 71 1.57 1.61 -19.24
CA HIS A 71 2.18 2.93 -19.32
C HIS A 71 1.35 3.91 -20.12
N GLY A 72 1.41 5.18 -19.70
CA GLY A 72 0.96 6.32 -20.49
C GLY A 72 2.07 6.87 -21.38
N GLY A 73 1.80 7.97 -22.05
CA GLY A 73 2.73 8.69 -22.92
C GLY A 73 2.26 10.12 -23.17
N GLY A 74 1.60 10.73 -22.17
CA GLY A 74 0.98 12.06 -22.31
C GLY A 74 1.98 13.15 -22.72
N PRO A 75 3.10 13.34 -21.97
CA PRO A 75 4.11 14.34 -22.31
C PRO A 75 4.70 14.14 -23.71
N GLN A 76 5.09 12.92 -24.06
CA GLN A 76 5.65 12.60 -25.37
C GLN A 76 4.64 12.81 -26.52
N LEU A 77 3.36 12.54 -26.23
CA LEU A 77 2.30 12.83 -27.18
C LEU A 77 2.10 14.35 -27.34
N ASP A 78 2.16 15.13 -26.26
CA ASP A 78 2.07 16.59 -26.32
C ASP A 78 3.22 17.17 -27.17
N GLU A 79 4.47 16.73 -26.95
CA GLU A 79 5.65 17.11 -27.73
C GLU A 79 5.51 16.76 -29.22
N LYS A 80 4.98 15.55 -29.53
CA LYS A 80 4.78 15.15 -30.93
C LYS A 80 3.71 15.99 -31.61
N LEU A 81 2.58 16.20 -30.93
CA LEU A 81 1.49 17.02 -31.51
C LEU A 81 1.93 18.45 -31.77
N GLU A 82 2.69 19.05 -30.86
CA GLU A 82 3.27 20.39 -31.04
C GLU A 82 4.23 20.43 -32.23
N ARG A 83 5.18 19.46 -32.29
CA ARG A 83 6.13 19.37 -33.39
C ARG A 83 5.47 19.17 -34.76
N ASP A 84 4.40 18.38 -34.81
CA ASP A 84 3.68 18.07 -36.06
C ASP A 84 2.60 19.10 -36.37
N GLY A 85 2.43 20.15 -35.55
CA GLY A 85 1.45 21.22 -35.73
C GLY A 85 0.00 20.75 -35.60
N ILE A 86 -0.25 19.65 -34.87
CA ILE A 86 -1.57 19.06 -34.64
C ILE A 86 -2.20 19.71 -33.41
N VAL A 87 -3.32 20.41 -33.61
CA VAL A 87 -4.07 21.01 -32.50
C VAL A 87 -4.74 19.93 -31.68
N SER A 88 -4.52 19.97 -30.36
CA SER A 88 -5.11 19.07 -29.40
C SER A 88 -5.68 19.86 -28.23
N GLU A 89 -6.90 19.53 -27.82
CA GLU A 89 -7.56 20.10 -26.63
C GLU A 89 -7.91 19.03 -25.63
N ARG A 90 -8.13 19.44 -24.38
CA ARG A 90 -8.63 18.60 -23.31
C ARG A 90 -9.96 19.12 -22.81
N VAL A 91 -10.94 18.24 -22.72
CA VAL A 91 -12.27 18.54 -22.21
C VAL A 91 -12.55 17.55 -21.08
N ASP A 92 -12.95 18.06 -19.91
CA ASP A 92 -13.20 17.25 -18.71
C ASP A 92 -12.02 16.31 -18.34
N GLY A 93 -10.78 16.76 -18.62
CA GLY A 93 -9.57 15.97 -18.36
C GLY A 93 -9.22 14.93 -19.44
N LEU A 94 -10.12 14.65 -20.39
CA LEU A 94 -9.89 13.76 -21.52
C LEU A 94 -9.33 14.54 -22.71
N ARG A 95 -8.39 13.95 -23.44
CA ARG A 95 -7.86 14.52 -24.69
C ARG A 95 -8.83 14.24 -25.83
N VAL A 96 -9.39 15.28 -26.45
CA VAL A 96 -10.18 15.11 -27.66
C VAL A 96 -9.29 14.48 -28.75
N THR A 97 -9.66 13.29 -29.18
CA THR A 97 -8.81 12.45 -30.03
C THR A 97 -9.36 12.40 -31.44
N THR A 98 -8.92 13.32 -32.29
CA THR A 98 -9.20 13.28 -33.74
C THR A 98 -8.41 12.13 -34.40
N PRO A 99 -8.70 11.71 -35.63
CA PRO A 99 -7.90 10.73 -36.36
C PRO A 99 -6.39 11.05 -36.37
N ALA A 100 -6.02 12.31 -36.61
CA ALA A 100 -4.61 12.73 -36.57
C ALA A 100 -3.98 12.60 -35.15
N VAL A 101 -4.72 12.93 -34.11
CA VAL A 101 -4.27 12.75 -32.72
C VAL A 101 -4.14 11.27 -32.36
N LEU A 102 -5.06 10.42 -32.86
CA LEU A 102 -4.98 8.98 -32.63
C LEU A 102 -3.75 8.36 -33.33
N ASP A 103 -3.47 8.76 -34.56
CA ASP A 103 -2.29 8.28 -35.30
C ASP A 103 -0.99 8.67 -34.57
N ALA A 104 -0.89 9.92 -34.09
CA ALA A 104 0.22 10.37 -33.28
C ALA A 104 0.32 9.59 -31.96
N ALA A 105 -0.81 9.32 -31.28
CA ALA A 105 -0.85 8.53 -30.05
C ALA A 105 -0.36 7.08 -30.28
N ARG A 106 -0.79 6.45 -31.37
CA ARG A 106 -0.34 5.09 -31.73
C ARG A 106 1.18 5.03 -31.93
N GLU A 107 1.72 6.00 -32.64
CA GLU A 107 3.16 6.07 -32.90
C GLU A 107 3.93 6.26 -31.60
N VAL A 108 3.56 7.25 -30.79
CA VAL A 108 4.22 7.55 -29.51
C VAL A 108 4.12 6.39 -28.53
N PHE A 109 2.92 5.83 -28.35
CA PHE A 109 2.75 4.74 -27.38
C PHE A 109 3.49 3.48 -27.83
N THR A 110 3.54 3.20 -29.11
CA THR A 110 4.32 2.07 -29.64
C THR A 110 5.82 2.30 -29.43
N GLU A 111 6.32 3.49 -29.70
CA GLU A 111 7.73 3.85 -29.48
C GLU A 111 8.11 3.72 -27.99
N GLN A 112 7.32 4.31 -27.08
CA GLN A 112 7.60 4.21 -25.65
C GLN A 112 7.52 2.77 -25.15
N ASN A 113 6.60 1.97 -25.66
CA ASN A 113 6.47 0.55 -25.33
C ASN A 113 7.73 -0.23 -25.76
N ILE A 114 8.20 -0.04 -27.00
CA ILE A 114 9.41 -0.68 -27.50
C ILE A 114 10.62 -0.27 -26.67
N ARG A 115 10.81 1.01 -26.37
CA ARG A 115 11.93 1.51 -25.55
C ARG A 115 11.96 0.84 -24.17
N LEU A 116 10.79 0.72 -23.50
CA LEU A 116 10.72 0.06 -22.17
C LEU A 116 11.02 -1.44 -22.29
N VAL A 117 10.47 -2.11 -23.30
CA VAL A 117 10.74 -3.54 -23.55
C VAL A 117 12.24 -3.79 -23.79
N GLU A 118 12.89 -2.98 -24.63
CA GLU A 118 14.32 -3.08 -24.91
C GLU A 118 15.17 -2.81 -23.67
N ALA A 119 14.82 -1.80 -22.88
CA ALA A 119 15.51 -1.49 -21.63
C ALA A 119 15.41 -2.65 -20.62
N ILE A 120 14.24 -3.31 -20.49
CA ILE A 120 14.05 -4.47 -19.62
C ILE A 120 14.87 -5.67 -20.16
N ARG A 121 14.86 -5.92 -21.47
CA ARG A 121 15.64 -6.99 -22.09
C ARG A 121 17.15 -6.77 -21.94
N ALA A 122 17.60 -5.53 -21.95
CA ALA A 122 19.00 -5.20 -21.67
C ALA A 122 19.41 -5.58 -20.24
N GLN A 123 18.47 -5.69 -19.30
CA GLN A 123 18.70 -6.23 -17.95
C GLN A 123 18.65 -7.77 -17.88
N GLY A 124 18.51 -8.47 -19.01
CA GLY A 124 18.48 -9.93 -19.08
C GLY A 124 17.14 -10.57 -18.72
N VAL A 125 16.06 -9.82 -18.77
CA VAL A 125 14.69 -10.29 -18.48
C VAL A 125 13.81 -10.14 -19.72
N ASP A 126 13.01 -11.16 -20.01
CA ASP A 126 12.08 -11.11 -21.13
C ASP A 126 10.89 -10.22 -20.84
N ALA A 127 10.50 -9.38 -21.82
CA ALA A 127 9.34 -8.54 -21.79
C ALA A 127 8.60 -8.56 -23.14
N HIS A 128 7.28 -8.49 -23.10
CA HIS A 128 6.42 -8.45 -24.27
C HIS A 128 5.61 -7.18 -24.32
N GLY A 129 5.84 -6.37 -25.37
CA GLY A 129 5.05 -5.18 -25.66
C GLY A 129 3.71 -5.53 -26.29
N LEU A 130 2.63 -5.01 -25.72
CA LEU A 130 1.26 -5.16 -26.18
C LEU A 130 0.70 -3.77 -26.52
N THR A 131 0.79 -3.40 -27.78
CA THR A 131 0.38 -2.08 -28.27
C THR A 131 -1.09 -2.03 -28.66
N GLN A 132 -1.76 -3.18 -28.80
CA GLN A 132 -3.19 -3.32 -29.12
C GLN A 132 -3.69 -4.71 -28.78
N GLY A 133 -5.01 -4.92 -28.80
CA GLY A 133 -5.63 -6.23 -28.59
C GLY A 133 -5.71 -6.67 -27.13
N VAL A 134 -5.51 -5.76 -26.18
CA VAL A 134 -5.65 -6.03 -24.74
C VAL A 134 -6.98 -5.54 -24.22
N PHE A 135 -7.44 -4.39 -24.66
CA PHE A 135 -8.66 -3.74 -24.19
C PHE A 135 -9.73 -3.69 -25.28
N ASP A 136 -10.92 -4.19 -24.97
CA ASP A 136 -12.11 -3.78 -25.68
C ASP A 136 -12.63 -2.48 -25.07
N ALA A 137 -13.26 -1.65 -25.87
CA ALA A 137 -13.71 -0.34 -25.43
C ALA A 137 -15.01 0.08 -26.15
N GLU A 138 -15.74 1.00 -25.56
CA GLU A 138 -16.84 1.72 -26.18
C GLU A 138 -16.48 3.20 -26.31
N PHE A 139 -17.10 3.91 -27.26
CA PHE A 139 -16.90 5.35 -27.37
C PHE A 139 -17.50 6.04 -26.14
N VAL A 140 -16.75 6.97 -25.53
CA VAL A 140 -17.26 7.78 -24.41
C VAL A 140 -18.41 8.69 -24.92
N ASP A 141 -18.12 9.50 -25.91
CA ASP A 141 -19.03 10.36 -26.63
C ASP A 141 -18.31 10.78 -27.92
N SER A 142 -18.71 10.21 -29.06
CA SER A 142 -18.03 10.42 -30.34
C SER A 142 -18.20 11.84 -30.90
N ASP A 143 -19.25 12.56 -30.50
CA ASP A 143 -19.48 13.95 -30.91
C ASP A 143 -18.56 14.90 -30.14
N LYS A 144 -18.35 14.66 -28.85
CA LYS A 144 -17.57 15.49 -27.94
C LYS A 144 -16.08 15.13 -27.92
N TYR A 145 -15.76 13.84 -27.79
CA TYR A 145 -14.38 13.39 -27.56
C TYR A 145 -13.77 12.67 -28.77
N ARG A 146 -14.54 12.43 -29.83
CA ARG A 146 -14.12 11.74 -31.06
C ARG A 146 -13.71 10.29 -30.78
N LEU A 147 -12.44 9.94 -31.02
CA LEU A 147 -11.90 8.58 -30.87
C LEU A 147 -11.36 8.30 -29.48
N VAL A 148 -12.10 8.72 -28.45
CA VAL A 148 -11.83 8.35 -27.05
C VAL A 148 -12.72 7.21 -26.63
N GLY A 149 -12.13 6.16 -26.06
CA GLY A 149 -12.82 4.98 -25.57
C GLY A 149 -12.80 4.86 -24.05
N GLU A 150 -13.90 4.35 -23.49
CA GLU A 150 -13.94 3.78 -22.14
C GLU A 150 -13.71 2.27 -22.25
N PRO A 151 -12.71 1.71 -21.58
CA PRO A 151 -12.44 0.27 -21.66
C PRO A 151 -13.54 -0.52 -20.95
N THR A 152 -13.99 -1.61 -21.57
CA THR A 152 -15.09 -2.45 -21.09
C THR A 152 -14.66 -3.84 -20.69
N SER A 153 -13.57 -4.35 -21.28
CA SER A 153 -13.02 -5.67 -20.92
C SER A 153 -11.51 -5.75 -21.18
N VAL A 154 -10.88 -6.78 -20.60
CA VAL A 154 -9.46 -7.08 -20.74
C VAL A 154 -9.27 -8.52 -21.23
N HIS A 155 -8.46 -8.74 -22.24
CA HIS A 155 -8.10 -10.06 -22.74
C HIS A 155 -7.08 -10.75 -21.82
N LEU A 156 -7.53 -11.21 -20.64
CA LEU A 156 -6.69 -11.79 -19.57
C LEU A 156 -5.90 -13.03 -20.02
N ASP A 157 -6.44 -13.85 -20.89
CA ASP A 157 -5.76 -15.08 -21.33
C ASP A 157 -4.47 -14.78 -22.10
N LEU A 158 -4.43 -13.67 -22.83
CA LEU A 158 -3.21 -13.17 -23.47
C LEU A 158 -2.16 -12.81 -22.41
N LEU A 159 -2.55 -12.05 -21.39
CA LEU A 159 -1.65 -11.65 -20.30
C LEU A 159 -1.16 -12.85 -19.50
N ARG A 160 -2.05 -13.79 -19.16
CA ARG A 160 -1.69 -15.04 -18.49
C ARG A 160 -0.70 -15.86 -19.27
N SER A 161 -0.86 -15.94 -20.59
CA SER A 161 0.05 -16.68 -21.46
C SER A 161 1.45 -16.08 -21.45
N ILE A 162 1.58 -14.75 -21.50
CA ILE A 162 2.87 -14.03 -21.43
C ILE A 162 3.53 -14.23 -20.07
N VAL A 163 2.80 -14.05 -18.96
CA VAL A 163 3.36 -14.27 -17.61
C VAL A 163 3.80 -15.72 -17.42
N ARG A 164 3.04 -16.70 -17.92
CA ARG A 164 3.42 -18.13 -17.87
C ARG A 164 4.65 -18.45 -18.70
N SER A 165 4.88 -17.75 -19.81
CA SER A 165 6.11 -17.91 -20.59
C SER A 165 7.35 -17.34 -19.90
N GLY A 166 7.18 -16.63 -18.79
CA GLY A 166 8.25 -16.01 -18.03
C GLY A 166 8.62 -14.62 -18.51
N ALA A 167 7.70 -13.91 -19.17
CA ALA A 167 7.94 -12.55 -19.64
C ALA A 167 7.04 -11.53 -18.92
N ILE A 168 7.49 -10.28 -18.84
CA ILE A 168 6.72 -9.16 -18.30
C ILE A 168 5.83 -8.59 -19.41
N PRO A 169 4.48 -8.58 -19.29
CA PRO A 169 3.60 -7.91 -20.24
C PRO A 169 3.64 -6.40 -20.02
N ILE A 170 3.87 -5.63 -21.11
CA ILE A 170 3.94 -4.17 -21.12
C ILE A 170 2.82 -3.65 -22.03
N LEU A 171 1.85 -2.97 -21.45
CA LEU A 171 0.62 -2.54 -22.10
C LEU A 171 0.61 -1.04 -22.41
N THR A 172 0.04 -0.68 -23.55
CA THR A 172 -0.30 0.70 -23.86
C THR A 172 -1.76 1.02 -23.55
N CYS A 173 -2.14 2.30 -23.64
CA CYS A 173 -3.50 2.77 -23.41
C CYS A 173 -4.28 2.92 -24.72
N LEU A 174 -4.33 1.87 -25.54
CA LEU A 174 -5.10 1.77 -26.77
C LEU A 174 -6.10 0.63 -26.67
N GLY A 175 -7.33 0.88 -27.11
CA GLY A 175 -8.41 -0.11 -27.13
C GLY A 175 -9.01 -0.29 -28.50
N VAL A 176 -9.87 -1.29 -28.63
CA VAL A 176 -10.63 -1.59 -29.86
C VAL A 176 -12.11 -1.42 -29.55
N ALA A 177 -12.73 -0.48 -30.25
CA ALA A 177 -14.18 -0.23 -30.21
C ALA A 177 -14.92 -1.09 -31.26
N PRO A 178 -16.27 -1.18 -31.18
CA PRO A 178 -17.08 -1.91 -32.16
C PRO A 178 -16.69 -1.56 -33.60
N GLY A 179 -16.68 -2.58 -34.44
CA GLY A 179 -16.24 -2.45 -35.86
C GLY A 179 -14.73 -2.45 -36.05
N GLY A 180 -13.93 -2.72 -35.01
CA GLY A 180 -12.47 -2.76 -35.10
C GLY A 180 -11.81 -1.38 -35.07
N GLN A 181 -12.54 -0.33 -34.73
CA GLN A 181 -11.99 1.03 -34.63
C GLN A 181 -11.09 1.13 -33.39
N MET A 182 -9.84 1.50 -33.61
CA MET A 182 -8.93 1.82 -32.51
C MET A 182 -9.34 3.12 -31.82
N VAL A 183 -9.23 3.16 -30.50
CA VAL A 183 -9.53 4.32 -29.67
C VAL A 183 -8.43 4.57 -28.66
N ASN A 184 -8.26 5.85 -28.29
CA ASN A 184 -7.39 6.27 -27.23
C ASN A 184 -8.11 6.09 -25.88
N ILE A 185 -7.51 5.38 -24.95
CA ILE A 185 -8.06 5.15 -23.61
C ILE A 185 -7.28 6.00 -22.59
N ASN A 186 -7.98 6.58 -21.63
CA ASN A 186 -7.33 7.22 -20.49
C ASN A 186 -6.55 6.15 -19.69
N ALA A 187 -5.28 6.42 -19.35
CA ALA A 187 -4.42 5.47 -18.64
C ALA A 187 -4.99 5.05 -17.28
N ASP A 188 -5.71 5.94 -16.60
CA ASP A 188 -6.32 5.64 -15.31
C ASP A 188 -7.55 4.73 -15.49
N ALA A 189 -8.37 4.96 -16.52
CA ALA A 189 -9.47 4.07 -16.87
C ALA A 189 -8.97 2.67 -17.29
N ALA A 190 -7.90 2.60 -18.10
CA ALA A 190 -7.27 1.35 -18.48
C ALA A 190 -6.69 0.60 -17.27
N THR A 191 -6.08 1.33 -16.33
CA THR A 191 -5.61 0.74 -15.07
C THR A 191 -6.75 0.21 -14.22
N ARG A 192 -7.87 0.93 -14.14
CA ARG A 192 -9.04 0.55 -13.35
C ARG A 192 -9.65 -0.77 -13.85
N ILE A 193 -9.93 -0.88 -15.14
CA ILE A 193 -10.48 -2.14 -15.67
C ILE A 193 -9.48 -3.29 -15.53
N LEU A 194 -8.19 -3.05 -15.74
CA LEU A 194 -7.15 -4.05 -15.55
C LEU A 194 -7.10 -4.55 -14.09
N VAL A 195 -7.18 -3.65 -13.11
CA VAL A 195 -7.23 -3.98 -11.68
C VAL A 195 -8.50 -4.76 -11.34
N HIS A 196 -9.65 -4.33 -11.88
CA HIS A 196 -10.92 -5.03 -11.68
C HIS A 196 -10.86 -6.47 -12.18
N GLU A 197 -10.31 -6.71 -13.37
CA GLU A 197 -10.24 -8.04 -13.96
C GLU A 197 -9.14 -8.93 -13.37
N VAL A 198 -7.97 -8.36 -13.07
CA VAL A 198 -6.81 -9.11 -12.53
C VAL A 198 -6.97 -9.37 -11.03
N GLN A 199 -7.64 -8.48 -10.29
CA GLN A 199 -7.73 -8.50 -8.82
C GLN A 199 -6.34 -8.66 -8.17
N PRO A 200 -5.40 -7.73 -8.44
CA PRO A 200 -4.03 -7.85 -7.99
C PRO A 200 -3.90 -7.63 -6.48
N MET A 201 -2.86 -8.18 -5.89
CA MET A 201 -2.51 -7.91 -4.50
C MET A 201 -1.93 -6.50 -4.32
N LYS A 202 -1.21 -6.02 -5.33
CA LYS A 202 -0.58 -4.70 -5.33
C LYS A 202 -0.95 -3.91 -6.57
N ILE A 203 -1.28 -2.64 -6.39
CA ILE A 203 -1.39 -1.64 -7.44
C ILE A 203 -0.28 -0.63 -7.18
N ILE A 204 0.56 -0.35 -8.17
CA ILE A 204 1.73 0.50 -7.97
C ILE A 204 1.70 1.63 -9.00
N PHE A 205 1.78 2.86 -8.50
CA PHE A 205 1.93 4.05 -9.31
C PHE A 205 3.38 4.54 -9.21
N LEU A 206 4.11 4.53 -10.32
CA LEU A 206 5.43 5.12 -10.39
C LEU A 206 5.32 6.61 -10.73
N VAL A 207 5.81 7.46 -9.82
CA VAL A 207 5.74 8.92 -9.89
C VAL A 207 7.05 9.56 -9.46
N ASP A 208 7.33 10.80 -9.90
CA ASP A 208 8.57 11.51 -9.53
C ASP A 208 8.55 12.03 -8.10
N SER A 209 7.38 12.39 -7.56
CA SER A 209 7.24 12.89 -6.19
C SER A 209 7.58 11.88 -5.09
N GLY A 210 7.68 10.60 -5.46
CA GLY A 210 7.91 9.51 -4.50
C GLY A 210 6.68 9.11 -3.69
N GLY A 211 5.60 9.89 -3.70
CA GLY A 211 4.40 9.64 -2.93
C GLY A 211 3.43 10.81 -2.98
N LEU A 212 2.39 10.76 -2.15
CA LEU A 212 1.54 11.90 -1.84
C LEU A 212 2.25 12.76 -0.79
N LEU A 213 2.25 14.07 -1.00
CA LEU A 213 2.99 15.00 -0.16
C LEU A 213 2.02 15.74 0.79
N ASP A 214 2.42 15.88 2.05
CA ASP A 214 1.73 16.71 3.04
C ASP A 214 1.98 18.22 2.82
N GLU A 215 1.51 19.06 3.75
CA GLU A 215 1.68 20.51 3.74
C GLU A 215 3.15 20.93 3.74
N GLU A 216 4.01 20.21 4.46
CA GLU A 216 5.47 20.46 4.51
C GLU A 216 6.25 19.81 3.34
N ARG A 217 5.53 19.24 2.36
CA ARG A 217 6.09 18.52 1.20
C ARG A 217 6.87 17.26 1.58
N LYS A 218 6.55 16.64 2.71
CA LYS A 218 7.03 15.32 3.09
C LYS A 218 6.08 14.25 2.56
N VAL A 219 6.60 13.08 2.27
CA VAL A 219 5.79 11.95 1.81
C VAL A 219 4.92 11.44 2.96
N ILE A 220 3.61 11.39 2.73
CA ILE A 220 2.66 10.70 3.60
C ILE A 220 2.89 9.21 3.42
N GLN A 221 3.46 8.56 4.41
CA GLN A 221 3.86 7.15 4.29
C GLN A 221 2.68 6.18 4.25
N TRP A 222 1.56 6.55 4.89
CA TRP A 222 0.43 5.66 5.09
C TRP A 222 -0.91 6.41 5.01
N ILE A 223 -1.89 5.83 4.30
CA ILE A 223 -3.26 6.32 4.26
C ILE A 223 -4.22 5.13 4.40
N ASN A 224 -5.09 5.19 5.40
CA ASN A 224 -6.25 4.33 5.56
C ASN A 224 -7.48 5.06 5.00
N LEU A 225 -8.02 4.61 3.87
CA LEU A 225 -9.15 5.31 3.24
C LEU A 225 -10.41 5.30 4.10
N ALA A 226 -10.59 4.28 4.94
CA ALA A 226 -11.78 4.20 5.80
C ALA A 226 -11.82 5.30 6.86
N THR A 227 -10.65 5.78 7.31
CA THR A 227 -10.54 6.80 8.37
C THR A 227 -10.06 8.15 7.86
N ASP A 228 -9.10 8.16 6.91
CA ASP A 228 -8.34 9.35 6.57
C ASP A 228 -8.89 10.07 5.33
N PHE A 229 -9.72 9.38 4.51
CA PHE A 229 -10.14 9.93 3.21
C PHE A 229 -10.91 11.25 3.33
N ASP A 230 -11.92 11.29 4.19
CA ASP A 230 -12.76 12.47 4.33
C ASP A 230 -12.00 13.64 4.99
N GLU A 231 -11.13 13.34 5.97
CA GLU A 231 -10.24 14.33 6.59
C GLU A 231 -9.30 14.94 5.54
N LEU A 232 -8.58 14.10 4.77
CA LEU A 232 -7.67 14.57 3.71
C LEU A 232 -8.39 15.37 2.62
N MET A 233 -9.61 14.97 2.25
CA MET A 233 -10.39 15.69 1.24
C MET A 233 -10.90 17.06 1.73
N ALA A 234 -10.98 17.26 3.03
CA ALA A 234 -11.38 18.53 3.65
C ALA A 234 -10.21 19.51 3.84
N GLU A 235 -8.96 19.02 3.83
CA GLU A 235 -7.78 19.83 4.06
C GLU A 235 -7.50 20.82 2.93
N ASP A 236 -7.23 22.07 3.23
CA ASP A 236 -6.99 23.15 2.25
C ASP A 236 -5.69 22.94 1.45
N TRP A 237 -4.66 22.34 2.06
CA TRP A 237 -3.38 22.05 1.41
C TRP A 237 -3.45 20.92 0.39
N VAL A 238 -4.48 20.06 0.44
CA VAL A 238 -4.70 19.01 -0.55
C VAL A 238 -5.22 19.64 -1.85
N HIS A 239 -4.31 19.92 -2.78
CA HIS A 239 -4.64 20.56 -4.05
C HIS A 239 -5.45 19.63 -4.99
N SER A 240 -6.07 20.21 -6.02
CA SER A 240 -7.01 19.52 -6.91
C SER A 240 -6.44 18.24 -7.54
N GLY A 241 -5.16 18.23 -7.94
CA GLY A 241 -4.50 17.05 -8.50
C GLY A 241 -4.36 15.90 -7.50
N MET A 242 -4.08 16.20 -6.23
CA MET A 242 -4.01 15.20 -5.17
C MET A 242 -5.40 14.67 -4.82
N ARG A 243 -6.42 15.55 -4.75
CA ARG A 243 -7.82 15.14 -4.53
C ARG A 243 -8.31 14.18 -5.61
N LEU A 244 -8.03 14.49 -6.89
CA LEU A 244 -8.38 13.60 -7.99
C LEU A 244 -7.69 12.24 -7.86
N LYS A 245 -6.41 12.23 -7.52
CA LYS A 245 -5.63 10.99 -7.33
C LYS A 245 -6.16 10.14 -6.16
N LEU A 246 -6.47 10.77 -5.02
CA LEU A 246 -7.08 10.10 -3.87
C LEU A 246 -8.44 9.51 -4.21
N ALA A 247 -9.30 10.27 -4.90
CA ALA A 247 -10.61 9.79 -5.33
C ALA A 247 -10.50 8.61 -6.31
N GLU A 248 -9.50 8.62 -7.19
CA GLU A 248 -9.25 7.51 -8.10
C GLU A 248 -8.74 6.26 -7.39
N ILE A 249 -7.78 6.43 -6.47
CA ILE A 249 -7.28 5.32 -5.65
C ILE A 249 -8.41 4.71 -4.82
N LYS A 250 -9.29 5.54 -4.27
CA LYS A 250 -10.47 5.06 -3.55
C LYS A 250 -11.34 4.18 -4.44
N ARG A 251 -11.67 4.64 -5.64
CA ARG A 251 -12.46 3.85 -6.61
C ARG A 251 -11.78 2.52 -6.96
N LEU A 252 -10.46 2.51 -7.16
CA LEU A 252 -9.70 1.29 -7.43
C LEU A 252 -9.78 0.29 -6.27
N LEU A 253 -9.70 0.77 -5.03
CA LEU A 253 -9.73 -0.08 -3.85
C LEU A 253 -11.15 -0.48 -3.44
N ASP A 254 -12.18 0.30 -3.78
CA ASP A 254 -13.57 -0.04 -3.48
C ASP A 254 -13.98 -1.36 -4.18
N ASP A 255 -13.53 -1.57 -5.42
CA ASP A 255 -13.80 -2.77 -6.22
C ASP A 255 -12.79 -3.90 -6.01
N ALA A 256 -11.71 -3.66 -5.27
CA ALA A 256 -10.65 -4.63 -5.02
C ALA A 256 -10.84 -5.39 -3.70
N PRO A 257 -10.21 -6.59 -3.54
CA PRO A 257 -10.16 -7.29 -2.26
C PRO A 257 -9.57 -6.42 -1.15
N LEU A 258 -10.01 -6.63 0.11
CA LEU A 258 -9.47 -5.92 1.28
C LEU A 258 -7.94 -6.07 1.43
N THR A 259 -7.39 -7.16 0.92
CA THR A 259 -5.94 -7.42 0.94
C THR A 259 -5.15 -6.63 -0.10
N THR A 260 -5.83 -6.02 -1.09
CA THR A 260 -5.20 -5.17 -2.11
C THR A 260 -4.74 -3.86 -1.50
N SER A 261 -3.60 -3.39 -1.93
CA SER A 261 -3.08 -2.06 -1.56
C SER A 261 -2.55 -1.31 -2.77
N VAL A 262 -2.57 0.01 -2.67
CA VAL A 262 -1.95 0.93 -3.63
C VAL A 262 -0.66 1.46 -3.04
N SER A 263 0.44 1.36 -3.77
CA SER A 263 1.71 2.02 -3.44
C SER A 263 2.01 3.11 -4.48
N ILE A 264 2.37 4.29 -4.02
CA ILE A 264 2.82 5.41 -4.87
C ILE A 264 4.28 5.65 -4.52
N THR A 265 5.17 5.45 -5.49
CA THR A 265 6.61 5.46 -5.21
C THR A 265 7.42 5.82 -6.46
N THR A 266 8.74 5.93 -6.32
CA THR A 266 9.66 6.10 -7.46
C THR A 266 10.16 4.72 -7.95
N PRO A 267 10.69 4.63 -9.19
CA PRO A 267 11.34 3.41 -9.66
C PRO A 267 12.46 2.91 -8.75
N SER A 268 13.31 3.80 -8.25
CA SER A 268 14.45 3.46 -7.36
C SER A 268 14.01 2.94 -5.98
N ALA A 269 12.86 3.40 -5.47
CA ALA A 269 12.34 2.99 -4.17
C ALA A 269 11.41 1.75 -4.26
N LEU A 270 11.04 1.31 -5.48
CA LEU A 270 10.04 0.25 -5.71
C LEU A 270 10.34 -1.04 -4.93
N THR A 271 11.58 -1.48 -4.91
CA THR A 271 11.96 -2.71 -4.21
C THR A 271 11.79 -2.56 -2.70
N ARG A 272 12.21 -1.43 -2.14
CA ARG A 272 12.06 -1.16 -0.71
C ARG A 272 10.59 -1.06 -0.31
N GLU A 273 9.77 -0.39 -1.12
CA GLU A 273 8.32 -0.28 -0.92
C GLU A 273 7.63 -1.65 -0.87
N LEU A 274 8.09 -2.62 -1.64
CA LEU A 274 7.46 -3.93 -1.71
C LEU A 274 7.90 -4.91 -0.61
N PHE A 275 9.11 -4.76 -0.08
CA PHE A 275 9.72 -5.74 0.83
C PHE A 275 9.96 -5.22 2.23
N THR A 276 9.51 -4.01 2.57
CA THR A 276 9.65 -3.44 3.91
C THR A 276 8.32 -2.85 4.42
N HIS A 277 8.16 -2.82 5.75
CA HIS A 277 7.02 -2.15 6.39
C HIS A 277 7.17 -0.61 6.39
N SER A 278 8.39 -0.13 6.29
CA SER A 278 8.72 1.31 6.22
C SER A 278 9.21 1.66 4.83
N GLY A 279 8.31 1.60 3.83
CA GLY A 279 8.61 2.03 2.46
C GLY A 279 8.99 3.51 2.38
N ASP A 280 9.56 3.90 1.22
CA ASP A 280 9.91 5.29 0.94
C ASP A 280 8.77 6.02 0.19
N GLY A 281 7.62 5.36 -0.02
CA GLY A 281 6.46 5.87 -0.74
C GLY A 281 5.23 6.08 0.13
N THR A 282 4.10 6.30 -0.53
CA THR A 282 2.78 6.31 0.13
C THR A 282 2.09 4.97 -0.08
N LEU A 283 1.80 4.28 0.99
CA LEU A 283 0.99 3.07 0.96
C LEU A 283 -0.46 3.42 1.32
N VAL A 284 -1.39 3.16 0.40
CA VAL A 284 -2.83 3.40 0.58
C VAL A 284 -3.55 2.07 0.65
N ARG A 285 -4.43 1.91 1.62
CA ARG A 285 -5.30 0.75 1.77
C ARG A 285 -6.75 1.17 1.93
N LYS A 286 -7.66 0.25 1.59
CA LYS A 286 -9.08 0.41 1.91
C LYS A 286 -9.25 0.60 3.42
N GLY A 287 -8.51 -0.20 4.21
CA GLY A 287 -8.51 -0.15 5.66
C GLY A 287 -9.82 -0.63 6.27
N GLU A 288 -9.96 -0.40 7.55
CA GLU A 288 -11.17 -0.64 8.32
C GLU A 288 -11.46 0.60 9.16
N GLN A 289 -12.74 0.82 9.46
CA GLN A 289 -13.15 1.80 10.45
C GLN A 289 -12.60 1.42 11.82
N ILE A 290 -12.21 2.42 12.58
CA ILE A 290 -11.76 2.27 13.95
C ILE A 290 -12.78 2.93 14.85
N ASP A 291 -13.42 2.12 15.66
CA ASP A 291 -14.36 2.58 16.67
C ASP A 291 -13.60 2.97 17.94
N LYS A 292 -13.84 4.18 18.41
CA LYS A 292 -13.41 4.62 19.74
C LYS A 292 -14.52 4.34 20.74
N ILE A 293 -14.29 3.41 21.63
CA ILE A 293 -15.25 2.98 22.67
C ILE A 293 -14.75 3.46 24.03
N THR A 294 -15.55 4.28 24.69
CA THR A 294 -15.25 4.81 26.04
C THR A 294 -16.14 4.21 27.13
N ASP A 295 -17.19 3.49 26.74
CA ASP A 295 -18.08 2.78 27.64
C ASP A 295 -17.90 1.25 27.45
N LYS A 296 -17.57 0.56 28.55
CA LYS A 296 -17.40 -0.90 28.54
C LYS A 296 -18.63 -1.66 28.06
N GLY A 297 -19.83 -1.13 28.32
CA GLY A 297 -21.09 -1.76 27.91
C GLY A 297 -21.32 -1.76 26.41
N SER A 298 -20.61 -0.90 25.67
CA SER A 298 -20.66 -0.80 24.21
C SER A 298 -19.62 -1.73 23.53
N MET A 299 -18.75 -2.38 24.32
CA MET A 299 -17.73 -3.29 23.79
C MET A 299 -18.26 -4.72 23.70
N ASP A 300 -17.99 -5.39 22.56
CA ASP A 300 -18.11 -6.84 22.50
C ASP A 300 -16.89 -7.49 23.19
N GLU A 301 -17.07 -7.72 24.51
CA GLU A 301 -16.02 -8.28 25.36
C GLU A 301 -15.50 -9.61 24.82
N SER A 302 -16.40 -10.47 24.33
CA SER A 302 -16.00 -11.80 23.84
C SER A 302 -15.06 -11.69 22.65
N ARG A 303 -15.39 -10.84 21.65
CA ARG A 303 -14.53 -10.63 20.49
C ARG A 303 -13.20 -9.97 20.86
N LEU A 304 -13.21 -9.02 21.82
CA LEU A 304 -11.98 -8.38 22.28
C LEU A 304 -11.06 -9.39 22.98
N VAL A 305 -11.61 -10.22 23.88
CA VAL A 305 -10.85 -11.26 24.59
C VAL A 305 -10.28 -12.27 23.60
N ASP A 306 -11.09 -12.76 22.65
CA ASP A 306 -10.65 -13.69 21.61
C ASP A 306 -9.50 -13.10 20.76
N LEU A 307 -9.60 -11.82 20.38
CA LEU A 307 -8.53 -11.13 19.66
C LEU A 307 -7.24 -11.09 20.49
N VAL A 308 -7.33 -10.67 21.77
CA VAL A 308 -6.16 -10.54 22.64
C VAL A 308 -5.52 -11.89 22.87
N GLU A 309 -6.31 -12.91 23.24
CA GLU A 309 -5.79 -14.27 23.50
C GLU A 309 -5.13 -14.88 22.26
N THR A 310 -5.76 -14.72 21.09
CA THR A 310 -5.21 -15.21 19.82
C THR A 310 -3.93 -14.48 19.44
N ALA A 311 -3.90 -13.15 19.57
CA ALA A 311 -2.75 -12.33 19.19
C ALA A 311 -1.52 -12.59 20.07
N PHE A 312 -1.73 -12.87 21.36
CA PHE A 312 -0.66 -13.15 22.32
C PHE A 312 -0.36 -14.64 22.48
N GLY A 313 -1.23 -15.54 21.99
CA GLY A 313 -1.10 -16.99 22.17
C GLY A 313 -1.24 -17.44 23.63
N GLN A 314 -1.88 -16.64 24.47
CA GLN A 314 -2.00 -16.88 25.91
C GLN A 314 -3.43 -16.56 26.38
N ARG A 315 -3.89 -17.27 27.42
CA ARG A 315 -5.18 -17.01 28.05
C ARG A 315 -5.11 -15.79 28.97
N LEU A 316 -6.07 -14.90 28.88
CA LEU A 316 -6.23 -13.79 29.82
C LEU A 316 -6.62 -14.31 31.22
N ASP A 317 -6.18 -13.59 32.23
CA ASP A 317 -6.64 -13.84 33.60
C ASP A 317 -8.17 -13.60 33.68
N PRO A 318 -8.93 -14.56 34.26
CA PRO A 318 -10.39 -14.42 34.36
C PRO A 318 -10.81 -13.10 35.01
N GLY A 319 -11.75 -12.38 34.37
CA GLY A 319 -12.19 -11.09 34.85
C GLY A 319 -11.22 -9.94 34.59
N TRP A 320 -10.21 -10.12 33.70
CA TRP A 320 -9.33 -9.04 33.29
C TRP A 320 -10.13 -7.81 32.83
N TRP A 321 -11.07 -7.97 31.92
CA TRP A 321 -11.87 -6.86 31.40
C TRP A 321 -12.65 -6.12 32.51
N GLY A 322 -13.18 -6.85 33.48
CA GLY A 322 -13.86 -6.24 34.63
C GLY A 322 -12.98 -5.31 35.46
N ARG A 323 -11.66 -5.59 35.53
CA ARG A 323 -10.67 -4.81 36.30
C ARG A 323 -10.04 -3.64 35.52
N VAL A 324 -10.20 -3.59 34.20
CA VAL A 324 -9.70 -2.48 33.38
C VAL A 324 -10.46 -1.22 33.73
N ASP A 325 -9.79 -0.17 34.13
CA ASP A 325 -10.39 1.15 34.30
C ASP A 325 -10.29 1.90 32.97
N LEU A 326 -11.28 1.64 32.10
CA LEU A 326 -11.25 2.01 30.70
C LEU A 326 -11.32 3.51 30.49
N LEU A 327 -10.30 4.10 29.85
CA LEU A 327 -10.36 5.46 29.29
C LEU A 327 -10.89 5.43 27.86
N ALA A 328 -10.33 4.55 27.02
CA ALA A 328 -10.82 4.30 25.66
C ALA A 328 -10.28 2.97 25.13
N ALA A 329 -11.05 2.33 24.25
CA ALA A 329 -10.56 1.27 23.39
C ALA A 329 -10.74 1.68 21.94
N TYR A 330 -9.72 1.46 21.13
CA TYR A 330 -9.73 1.65 19.69
C TYR A 330 -9.76 0.29 19.04
N VAL A 331 -10.84 -0.04 18.35
CA VAL A 331 -11.07 -1.39 17.82
C VAL A 331 -11.47 -1.30 16.36
N THR A 332 -10.88 -2.13 15.50
CA THR A 332 -11.35 -2.24 14.12
C THR A 332 -12.72 -2.93 14.09
N GLU A 333 -13.58 -2.56 13.14
CA GLU A 333 -14.92 -3.13 12.95
C GLU A 333 -14.91 -4.67 12.93
N SER A 334 -13.90 -5.25 12.31
CA SER A 334 -13.71 -6.71 12.24
C SER A 334 -13.13 -7.34 13.50
N TYR A 335 -12.67 -6.57 14.50
CA TYR A 335 -11.89 -7.03 15.67
C TYR A 335 -10.59 -7.72 15.28
N ARG A 336 -9.89 -7.23 14.26
CA ARG A 336 -8.55 -7.73 13.88
C ARG A 336 -7.40 -6.93 14.48
N ALA A 337 -7.69 -5.74 15.02
CA ALA A 337 -6.73 -4.92 15.75
C ALA A 337 -7.44 -4.15 16.86
N ALA A 338 -6.80 -4.02 18.01
CA ALA A 338 -7.31 -3.25 19.14
C ALA A 338 -6.19 -2.64 19.98
N ALA A 339 -6.45 -1.42 20.51
CA ALA A 339 -5.69 -0.80 21.59
C ALA A 339 -6.62 -0.50 22.76
N VAL A 340 -6.28 -0.94 23.96
CA VAL A 340 -7.03 -0.68 25.19
C VAL A 340 -6.21 0.25 26.08
N VAL A 341 -6.73 1.45 26.30
CA VAL A 341 -6.13 2.49 27.16
C VAL A 341 -6.93 2.58 28.45
N SER A 342 -6.25 2.48 29.56
CA SER A 342 -6.85 2.52 30.91
C SER A 342 -6.18 3.56 31.80
N GLU A 343 -6.87 3.95 32.85
CA GLU A 343 -6.28 4.66 33.96
C GLU A 343 -5.56 3.66 34.87
N LEU A 344 -4.32 3.98 35.22
CA LEU A 344 -3.53 3.20 36.17
C LEU A 344 -2.86 4.15 37.17
N ASP A 345 -3.49 4.29 38.33
CA ASP A 345 -3.10 5.30 39.32
C ASP A 345 -3.09 6.72 38.68
N GLU A 346 -1.92 7.36 38.54
CA GLU A 346 -1.75 8.67 37.89
C GLU A 346 -1.38 8.59 36.39
N PHE A 347 -1.32 7.35 35.82
CA PHE A 347 -0.79 7.15 34.48
C PHE A 347 -1.90 6.80 33.50
N THR A 348 -1.80 7.36 32.29
CA THR A 348 -2.49 6.80 31.11
C THR A 348 -1.71 5.57 30.65
N TYR A 349 -2.31 4.39 30.76
CA TYR A 349 -1.67 3.12 30.53
C TYR A 349 -2.25 2.41 29.29
N LEU A 350 -1.37 2.06 28.33
CA LEU A 350 -1.77 1.14 27.26
C LEU A 350 -1.73 -0.29 27.79
N ASP A 351 -2.91 -0.80 28.16
CA ASP A 351 -3.06 -2.13 28.76
C ASP A 351 -2.83 -3.24 27.74
N LYS A 352 -3.48 -3.16 26.58
CA LYS A 352 -3.34 -4.14 25.48
C LYS A 352 -3.23 -3.42 24.13
N PHE A 353 -2.34 -3.97 23.32
CA PHE A 353 -2.26 -3.66 21.90
C PHE A 353 -2.18 -4.98 21.14
N ALA A 354 -3.31 -5.40 20.58
CA ALA A 354 -3.50 -6.71 19.98
C ALA A 354 -3.74 -6.61 18.48
N ILE A 355 -2.99 -7.38 17.70
CA ILE A 355 -3.11 -7.42 16.24
C ILE A 355 -3.21 -8.90 15.83
N ALA A 356 -4.32 -9.28 15.20
CA ALA A 356 -4.50 -10.61 14.66
C ALA A 356 -3.40 -10.94 13.62
N GLU A 357 -2.99 -12.18 13.53
CA GLU A 357 -1.98 -12.63 12.57
C GLU A 357 -2.40 -12.31 11.12
N SER A 358 -3.69 -12.48 10.80
CA SER A 358 -4.27 -12.14 9.51
C SER A 358 -4.15 -10.64 9.15
N ALA A 359 -4.03 -9.77 10.15
CA ALA A 359 -3.92 -8.32 9.99
C ALA A 359 -2.46 -7.82 9.89
N ARG A 360 -1.48 -8.70 10.15
CA ARG A 360 -0.06 -8.32 10.08
C ARG A 360 0.33 -7.91 8.68
N GLY A 361 1.05 -6.80 8.56
CA GLY A 361 1.44 -6.21 7.27
C GLY A 361 0.30 -5.51 6.51
N GLU A 362 -0.89 -5.37 7.13
CA GLU A 362 -2.01 -4.60 6.56
C GLU A 362 -2.08 -3.16 7.07
N GLY A 363 -1.19 -2.76 7.97
CA GLY A 363 -1.10 -1.41 8.55
C GLY A 363 -2.14 -1.09 9.62
N LEU A 364 -3.02 -2.02 9.95
CA LEU A 364 -4.03 -1.80 11.00
C LEU A 364 -3.39 -1.44 12.35
N ALA A 365 -2.24 -2.05 12.67
CA ALA A 365 -1.47 -1.69 13.86
C ALA A 365 -1.13 -0.20 13.87
N ARG A 366 -0.63 0.34 12.74
CA ARG A 366 -0.26 1.75 12.63
C ARG A 366 -1.49 2.64 12.77
N THR A 367 -2.57 2.32 12.07
CA THR A 367 -3.79 3.12 12.12
C THR A 367 -4.37 3.18 13.55
N VAL A 368 -4.51 2.02 14.22
CA VAL A 368 -4.99 1.97 15.63
C VAL A 368 -4.06 2.75 16.56
N TRP A 369 -2.75 2.63 16.36
CA TRP A 369 -1.74 3.37 17.13
C TRP A 369 -1.89 4.89 16.96
N ASP A 370 -2.01 5.38 15.72
CA ASP A 370 -2.08 6.80 15.43
C ASP A 370 -3.36 7.43 15.98
N HIS A 371 -4.51 6.72 15.88
CA HIS A 371 -5.76 7.16 16.52
C HIS A 371 -5.62 7.25 18.03
N MET A 372 -5.02 6.25 18.67
CA MET A 372 -4.80 6.24 20.11
C MET A 372 -3.87 7.38 20.57
N VAL A 373 -2.72 7.56 19.90
CA VAL A 373 -1.74 8.58 20.27
C VAL A 373 -2.24 9.99 20.02
N ARG A 374 -3.07 10.21 19.01
CA ARG A 374 -3.73 11.50 18.77
C ARG A 374 -4.56 11.94 20.00
N ASP A 375 -5.32 11.02 20.59
CA ASP A 375 -6.17 11.30 21.75
C ASP A 375 -5.40 11.24 23.08
N PHE A 376 -4.41 10.39 23.16
CA PHE A 376 -3.57 10.17 24.33
C PHE A 376 -2.08 10.39 23.98
N PRO A 377 -1.63 11.64 23.85
CA PRO A 377 -0.24 11.93 23.46
C PRO A 377 0.78 11.56 24.54
N SER A 378 0.33 11.33 25.78
CA SER A 378 1.16 10.94 26.92
C SER A 378 0.67 9.60 27.44
N LEU A 379 1.50 8.55 27.31
CA LEU A 379 1.20 7.21 27.81
C LEU A 379 2.43 6.43 28.25
N VAL A 380 2.17 5.44 29.10
CA VAL A 380 3.15 4.42 29.50
C VAL A 380 2.63 3.03 29.18
N TRP A 381 3.52 2.08 28.89
CA TRP A 381 3.14 0.68 28.69
C TRP A 381 4.30 -0.25 28.99
N ARG A 382 4.00 -1.51 29.12
CA ARG A 382 5.02 -2.57 29.25
C ARG A 382 4.78 -3.68 28.25
N SER A 383 5.85 -4.31 27.85
CA SER A 383 5.85 -5.49 26.99
C SER A 383 6.84 -6.51 27.52
N ARG A 384 6.63 -7.81 27.25
CA ARG A 384 7.65 -8.81 27.57
C ARG A 384 8.95 -8.50 26.81
N ALA A 385 10.10 -8.74 27.47
CA ALA A 385 11.40 -8.41 26.90
C ALA A 385 11.71 -9.15 25.58
N ASP A 386 11.09 -10.31 25.38
CA ASP A 386 11.21 -11.18 24.19
C ASP A 386 10.10 -10.95 23.15
N ASN A 387 9.20 -10.00 23.37
CA ASN A 387 8.11 -9.71 22.43
C ASN A 387 8.67 -9.16 21.11
N GLN A 388 8.34 -9.83 20.00
CA GLN A 388 8.76 -9.41 18.66
C GLN A 388 8.25 -8.02 18.26
N PHE A 389 7.19 -7.54 18.90
CA PHE A 389 6.61 -6.22 18.64
C PHE A 389 7.41 -5.08 19.31
N ASN A 390 8.41 -5.39 20.13
CA ASN A 390 9.23 -4.37 20.80
C ASN A 390 9.97 -3.44 19.82
N ALA A 391 10.37 -3.94 18.65
CA ALA A 391 10.99 -3.10 17.61
C ALA A 391 10.05 -1.97 17.13
N PHE A 392 8.74 -2.22 17.06
CA PHE A 392 7.76 -1.17 16.79
C PHE A 392 7.66 -0.19 17.96
N TYR A 393 7.58 -0.69 19.20
CA TYR A 393 7.50 0.15 20.39
C TYR A 393 8.74 1.02 20.60
N GLU A 394 9.95 0.49 20.32
CA GLU A 394 11.21 1.23 20.40
C GLU A 394 11.22 2.42 19.43
N LYS A 395 10.61 2.27 18.25
CA LYS A 395 10.48 3.34 17.25
C LYS A 395 9.45 4.41 17.65
N GLU A 396 8.35 3.97 18.29
CA GLU A 396 7.21 4.84 18.58
C GLU A 396 7.29 5.51 19.96
N SER A 397 8.12 5.02 20.89
CA SER A 397 8.33 5.59 22.21
C SER A 397 9.38 6.69 22.22
N ASP A 398 9.31 7.59 23.21
CA ASP A 398 10.36 8.58 23.48
C ASP A 398 11.50 7.94 24.30
N GLY A 399 11.24 6.82 24.97
CA GLY A 399 12.26 6.06 25.67
C GLY A 399 11.71 4.76 26.26
N HIS A 400 12.66 3.90 26.66
CA HIS A 400 12.31 2.64 27.29
C HIS A 400 13.41 2.17 28.27
N VAL A 401 13.04 1.24 29.16
CA VAL A 401 13.97 0.58 30.06
C VAL A 401 13.62 -0.91 30.21
N LYS A 402 14.63 -1.77 30.23
CA LYS A 402 14.47 -3.21 30.45
C LYS A 402 14.60 -3.51 31.94
N THR A 403 13.58 -4.14 32.52
CA THR A 403 13.53 -4.52 33.94
C THR A 403 13.25 -6.01 34.04
N GLY A 404 14.27 -6.85 33.87
CA GLY A 404 14.13 -8.32 33.95
C GLY A 404 13.19 -8.83 32.84
N THR A 405 12.00 -9.29 33.22
CA THR A 405 10.99 -9.87 32.31
C THR A 405 10.32 -8.84 31.41
N TRP A 406 10.31 -7.58 31.81
CA TRP A 406 9.58 -6.52 31.14
C TRP A 406 10.49 -5.50 30.47
N THR A 407 10.05 -4.97 29.34
CA THR A 407 10.50 -3.69 28.79
C THR A 407 9.38 -2.69 29.00
N ILE A 408 9.68 -1.58 29.65
CA ILE A 408 8.74 -0.51 29.96
C ILE A 408 9.04 0.66 29.06
N PHE A 409 8.02 1.19 28.43
CA PHE A 409 8.07 2.25 27.45
C PHE A 409 7.25 3.45 27.92
N TRP A 410 7.61 4.63 27.41
CA TRP A 410 6.84 5.84 27.60
C TRP A 410 6.87 6.72 26.36
N LYS A 411 5.83 7.52 26.18
CA LYS A 411 5.68 8.52 25.13
C LYS A 411 5.03 9.77 25.74
N GLY A 412 5.49 10.97 25.33
CA GLY A 412 4.94 12.25 25.80
C GLY A 412 5.20 12.55 27.28
N VAL A 413 6.12 11.83 27.93
CA VAL A 413 6.50 12.02 29.34
C VAL A 413 7.95 12.42 29.41
N SER A 414 8.24 13.64 29.89
CA SER A 414 9.60 14.19 29.99
C SER A 414 10.13 14.30 31.42
N ASP A 415 9.26 14.16 32.41
CA ASP A 415 9.62 14.21 33.84
C ASP A 415 10.18 12.86 34.29
N PHE A 416 11.46 12.84 34.68
CA PHE A 416 12.15 11.62 35.11
C PHE A 416 11.60 11.05 36.43
N ASP A 417 11.02 11.85 37.31
CA ASP A 417 10.41 11.34 38.54
C ASP A 417 9.10 10.59 38.22
N ILE A 418 8.32 11.11 37.27
CA ILE A 418 7.12 10.42 36.75
C ILE A 418 7.53 9.13 36.06
N ILE A 419 8.54 9.16 35.19
CA ILE A 419 9.07 7.97 34.52
C ILE A 419 9.54 6.93 35.56
N GLY A 420 10.28 7.35 36.57
CA GLY A 420 10.76 6.45 37.64
C GLY A 420 9.63 5.77 38.40
N ARG A 421 8.55 6.52 38.74
CA ARG A 421 7.37 5.94 39.38
C ARG A 421 6.64 4.96 38.46
N ALA A 422 6.47 5.31 37.17
CA ALA A 422 5.87 4.44 36.18
C ALA A 422 6.66 3.12 36.01
N VAL A 423 7.98 3.22 35.88
CA VAL A 423 8.86 2.05 35.76
C VAL A 423 8.70 1.13 36.98
N LYS A 424 8.73 1.67 38.20
CA LYS A 424 8.54 0.89 39.41
C LYS A 424 7.15 0.23 39.42
N ARG A 425 6.10 1.03 39.18
CA ARG A 425 4.71 0.54 39.21
C ARG A 425 4.47 -0.59 38.21
N LEU A 426 4.94 -0.42 36.97
CA LEU A 426 4.74 -1.41 35.90
C LEU A 426 5.60 -2.66 36.06
N SER A 427 6.76 -2.55 36.71
CA SER A 427 7.59 -3.72 37.06
C SER A 427 6.94 -4.60 38.12
N ASP A 428 6.31 -3.96 39.12
CA ASP A 428 5.70 -4.66 40.27
C ASP A 428 4.27 -5.17 39.96
N MET A 429 3.67 -4.74 38.88
CA MET A 429 2.30 -5.11 38.51
C MET A 429 2.24 -6.57 38.03
N PRO A 430 1.27 -7.38 38.51
CA PRO A 430 1.11 -8.77 38.10
C PRO A 430 0.84 -8.89 36.59
N ALA A 431 1.15 -10.04 36.03
CA ALA A 431 0.81 -10.35 34.64
C ALA A 431 -0.72 -10.39 34.48
N SER A 432 -1.19 -10.00 33.29
CA SER A 432 -2.61 -10.06 32.94
C SER A 432 -3.02 -11.33 32.17
N PHE A 433 -2.05 -12.19 31.92
CA PHE A 433 -2.26 -13.51 31.32
C PHE A 433 -2.01 -14.59 32.40
N GLN A 434 -2.69 -15.73 32.24
CA GLN A 434 -2.49 -16.89 33.12
C GLN A 434 -1.08 -17.42 32.90
N GLU A 435 -0.43 -17.81 33.98
CA GLU A 435 0.82 -18.57 33.88
C GLU A 435 0.50 -19.96 33.33
N GLU A 436 1.22 -20.40 32.28
CA GLU A 436 1.14 -21.79 31.86
C GLU A 436 1.60 -22.67 33.03
N PRO A 437 0.85 -23.73 33.37
CA PRO A 437 1.34 -24.66 34.35
C PRO A 437 2.64 -25.27 33.84
N ASP A 438 3.70 -25.20 34.64
CA ASP A 438 4.98 -25.87 34.37
C ASP A 438 4.73 -27.33 33.99
N VAL A 439 5.02 -27.68 32.70
CA VAL A 439 4.92 -29.05 32.19
C VAL A 439 6.22 -29.79 32.42
#